data_f81eb0495f1f549cb6dc815e44661ae7
#
_entry.id   f81eb0495f1f549cb6dc815e44661ae7
#
_cell.length_a   1.000
_cell.length_b   1.000
_cell.length_c   1.000
_cell.angle_alpha   90.00
_cell.angle_beta   90.00
_cell.angle_gamma   90.00
#
_symmetry.space_group_name_H-M   'P 1'
#
loop_
_entity.id
_entity.type
_entity.pdbx_description
1 polymer ?
#
loop_
_entity_poly.entity_id
_entity_poly.type
_entity_poly.pdbx_seq_one_letter_code
_entity_poly.pdbx_strand_id
1 'polypeptide(L)'
;MLKPGLHYYFVFMLLAIAGIGSCEPGNRAEEYQKSGPLVLRGQHDKVISYLDITGDTADCILLIKCYNITIKNSRFRHSKKNGVTILAGHNIKVLNCYFENLASGITATESERIDISNNNFKNMQGPFPRGQFAQFDAVYGGGNKINYNNGENIAGQSDAQDAINIYKTHGTAANPVQVIGNRIRGGGPSNAGGGIMLGDNGGAYIIAKDNILVDPGQYGMAIAGGNHISIINNTIYGRRQPFTNVGLYIWNQHTSGCELNTVAGNKVNFTNAKGEPNAGWNQGNCGQVAGWEANQFGAKIDGAILPKQILTVEQ
;
A
#
# COMPACT_ATOMS: atom_id res chain seq x y z
N MET A 1 -16.25 -91.05 18.45
CA MET A 1 -15.49 -89.88 18.07
C MET A 1 -16.07 -89.35 16.75
N LEU A 2 -16.97 -88.39 16.82
CA LEU A 2 -17.61 -87.75 15.71
C LEU A 2 -17.31 -86.29 15.69
N LYS A 3 -16.75 -85.76 14.59
CA LYS A 3 -16.50 -84.34 14.40
C LYS A 3 -17.76 -83.69 13.79
N PRO A 4 -18.19 -82.52 14.24
CA PRO A 4 -19.34 -81.87 13.64
C PRO A 4 -18.95 -81.06 12.38
N GLY A 5 -19.83 -81.01 11.42
CA GLY A 5 -19.71 -80.41 10.13
C GLY A 5 -19.90 -78.88 10.19
N LEU A 6 -19.14 -78.23 9.35
CA LEU A 6 -19.13 -76.78 9.14
C LEU A 6 -20.19 -76.37 8.10
N HIS A 7 -21.19 -75.60 8.49
CA HIS A 7 -22.20 -75.05 7.57
C HIS A 7 -21.69 -73.70 7.03
N TYR A 8 -21.52 -73.61 5.75
CA TYR A 8 -21.26 -72.37 5.04
C TYR A 8 -22.58 -71.67 4.72
N TYR A 9 -22.79 -70.48 5.31
CA TYR A 9 -23.84 -69.58 4.90
C TYR A 9 -23.30 -68.67 3.80
N PHE A 10 -23.83 -68.74 2.59
CA PHE A 10 -23.60 -67.78 1.53
C PHE A 10 -24.47 -66.54 1.79
N VAL A 11 -23.84 -65.44 2.10
CA VAL A 11 -24.49 -64.13 2.19
C VAL A 11 -24.36 -63.49 0.81
N PHE A 12 -25.47 -63.32 0.10
CA PHE A 12 -25.54 -62.50 -1.11
C PHE A 12 -25.45 -61.05 -0.72
N MET A 13 -24.33 -60.41 -1.07
CA MET A 13 -24.11 -58.97 -0.92
C MET A 13 -24.65 -58.28 -2.18
N LEU A 14 -25.81 -57.63 -2.08
CA LEU A 14 -26.31 -56.71 -3.12
C LEU A 14 -25.36 -55.51 -3.19
N LEU A 15 -24.62 -55.38 -4.29
CA LEU A 15 -23.90 -54.12 -4.63
C LEU A 15 -24.95 -53.12 -5.09
N ALA A 16 -25.25 -52.14 -4.24
CA ALA A 16 -25.89 -50.91 -4.63
C ALA A 16 -24.84 -50.05 -5.38
N ILE A 17 -24.98 -49.89 -6.68
CA ILE A 17 -24.23 -48.93 -7.48
C ILE A 17 -24.76 -47.55 -7.11
N ALA A 18 -24.09 -46.91 -6.16
CA ALA A 18 -24.26 -45.48 -5.91
C ALA A 18 -23.66 -44.74 -7.11
N GLY A 19 -24.50 -44.04 -7.84
CA GLY A 19 -24.09 -43.17 -8.93
C GLY A 19 -23.07 -42.13 -8.39
N ILE A 20 -21.87 -42.15 -8.96
CA ILE A 20 -20.85 -41.13 -8.73
C ILE A 20 -21.37 -39.89 -9.48
N GLY A 21 -22.13 -39.07 -8.78
CA GLY A 21 -22.37 -37.70 -9.22
C GLY A 21 -21.01 -36.99 -9.24
N SER A 22 -20.53 -36.63 -10.43
CA SER A 22 -19.38 -35.73 -10.59
C SER A 22 -19.73 -34.41 -9.92
N CYS A 23 -19.20 -34.17 -8.72
CA CYS A 23 -19.11 -32.85 -8.16
C CYS A 23 -18.10 -32.07 -9.04
N GLU A 24 -18.60 -31.38 -10.06
CA GLU A 24 -17.82 -30.30 -10.63
C GLU A 24 -17.50 -29.32 -9.48
N PRO A 25 -16.25 -28.88 -9.33
CA PRO A 25 -15.94 -27.81 -8.41
C PRO A 25 -16.60 -26.55 -8.96
N GLY A 26 -17.84 -26.31 -8.55
CA GLY A 26 -18.51 -25.05 -8.82
C GLY A 26 -17.61 -23.94 -8.31
N ASN A 27 -17.18 -23.08 -9.21
CA ASN A 27 -16.52 -21.83 -8.93
C ASN A 27 -17.52 -20.95 -8.13
N ARG A 28 -17.72 -21.24 -6.84
CA ARG A 28 -18.43 -20.33 -5.95
C ARG A 28 -17.54 -19.11 -5.83
N ALA A 29 -17.95 -18.00 -6.45
CA ALA A 29 -17.41 -16.71 -6.10
C ALA A 29 -17.45 -16.63 -4.57
N GLU A 30 -16.27 -16.50 -3.93
CA GLU A 30 -16.19 -16.43 -2.47
C GLU A 30 -16.95 -15.18 -2.02
N GLU A 31 -18.03 -15.37 -1.30
CA GLU A 31 -18.93 -14.30 -0.90
C GLU A 31 -18.36 -13.56 0.31
N TYR A 32 -18.34 -12.23 0.24
CA TYR A 32 -17.86 -11.40 1.36
C TYR A 32 -18.85 -11.45 2.51
N GLN A 33 -18.35 -11.79 3.70
CA GLN A 33 -19.12 -11.73 4.93
C GLN A 33 -19.15 -10.30 5.46
N LYS A 34 -20.32 -9.71 5.62
CA LYS A 34 -20.48 -8.40 6.28
C LYS A 34 -20.09 -8.49 7.75
N SER A 35 -19.29 -7.52 8.19
CA SER A 35 -18.83 -7.42 9.57
C SER A 35 -18.78 -5.96 10.01
N GLY A 36 -18.92 -5.71 11.29
CA GLY A 36 -18.54 -4.44 11.92
C GLY A 36 -17.04 -4.37 12.16
N PRO A 37 -16.56 -3.24 12.72
CA PRO A 37 -15.17 -3.05 13.09
C PRO A 37 -14.61 -4.14 14.01
N LEU A 38 -13.36 -4.53 13.79
CA LEU A 38 -12.66 -5.55 14.57
C LEU A 38 -11.51 -4.93 15.37
N VAL A 39 -11.40 -5.29 16.64
CA VAL A 39 -10.28 -4.91 17.51
C VAL A 39 -9.60 -6.17 18.03
N LEU A 40 -8.33 -6.36 17.64
CA LEU A 40 -7.51 -7.49 18.12
C LEU A 40 -6.36 -6.96 18.97
N ARG A 41 -6.20 -7.55 20.15
CA ARG A 41 -5.12 -7.21 21.09
C ARG A 41 -4.34 -8.47 21.48
N GLY A 42 -3.02 -8.45 21.31
CA GLY A 42 -2.15 -9.60 21.62
C GLY A 42 -2.50 -10.89 20.88
N GLN A 43 -3.25 -10.80 19.79
CA GLN A 43 -3.64 -11.97 19.00
C GLN A 43 -2.56 -12.36 18.02
N HIS A 44 -2.49 -13.64 17.68
CA HIS A 44 -1.48 -14.14 16.76
C HIS A 44 -1.97 -15.31 15.91
N ASP A 45 -1.18 -15.63 14.86
CA ASP A 45 -1.37 -16.78 13.99
C ASP A 45 -2.78 -16.87 13.42
N LYS A 46 -3.29 -15.73 12.87
CA LYS A 46 -4.63 -15.61 12.32
C LYS A 46 -4.63 -15.19 10.88
N VAL A 47 -5.59 -15.72 10.14
CA VAL A 47 -5.96 -15.24 8.82
C VAL A 47 -7.36 -14.63 8.91
N ILE A 48 -7.48 -13.37 8.46
CA ILE A 48 -8.74 -12.62 8.34
C ILE A 48 -8.98 -12.43 6.86
N SER A 49 -10.07 -12.96 6.34
CA SER A 49 -10.31 -12.92 4.89
C SER A 49 -11.80 -12.90 4.56
N TYR A 50 -12.10 -12.38 3.34
CA TYR A 50 -13.44 -12.31 2.78
C TYR A 50 -14.44 -11.53 3.65
N LEU A 51 -13.96 -10.49 4.33
CA LEU A 51 -14.82 -9.59 5.10
C LEU A 51 -15.14 -8.34 4.28
N ASP A 52 -16.37 -7.85 4.44
CA ASP A 52 -16.82 -6.53 4.00
C ASP A 52 -17.15 -5.70 5.24
N ILE A 53 -16.23 -4.81 5.60
CA ILE A 53 -16.32 -4.02 6.84
C ILE A 53 -16.61 -2.56 6.52
N THR A 54 -17.67 -2.03 7.12
CA THR A 54 -17.94 -0.59 7.19
C THR A 54 -17.52 -0.08 8.56
N GLY A 55 -16.56 0.87 8.58
CA GLY A 55 -15.95 1.35 9.83
C GLY A 55 -16.75 2.44 10.53
N ASP A 56 -17.49 3.26 9.77
CA ASP A 56 -18.25 4.41 10.24
C ASP A 56 -17.39 5.41 11.04
N THR A 57 -17.33 5.34 12.35
CA THR A 57 -16.52 6.20 13.22
C THR A 57 -15.29 5.50 13.83
N ALA A 58 -15.05 4.23 13.48
CA ALA A 58 -13.94 3.42 13.98
C ALA A 58 -13.01 2.96 12.86
N ASP A 59 -11.81 2.52 13.18
CA ASP A 59 -10.97 1.76 12.27
C ASP A 59 -11.72 0.47 11.86
N CYS A 60 -11.67 0.09 10.58
CA CYS A 60 -12.31 -1.17 10.18
C CYS A 60 -11.62 -2.36 10.87
N ILE A 61 -10.28 -2.35 10.94
CA ILE A 61 -9.52 -3.29 11.77
C ILE A 61 -8.45 -2.53 12.55
N LEU A 62 -8.41 -2.76 13.87
CA LEU A 62 -7.38 -2.27 14.78
C LEU A 62 -6.61 -3.45 15.37
N LEU A 63 -5.32 -3.55 15.04
CA LEU A 63 -4.39 -4.54 15.59
C LEU A 63 -3.47 -3.86 16.60
N ILE A 64 -3.40 -4.38 17.83
CA ILE A 64 -2.53 -3.87 18.89
C ILE A 64 -1.68 -5.00 19.43
N LYS A 65 -0.35 -4.89 19.31
CA LYS A 65 0.60 -5.89 19.77
C LYS A 65 0.28 -7.31 19.24
N CYS A 66 -0.16 -7.37 17.98
CA CYS A 66 -0.47 -8.63 17.30
C CYS A 66 0.74 -9.12 16.48
N TYR A 67 0.84 -10.42 16.25
CA TYR A 67 1.89 -10.98 15.42
C TYR A 67 1.41 -12.14 14.54
N ASN A 68 2.07 -12.36 13.39
CA ASN A 68 1.69 -13.38 12.41
C ASN A 68 0.22 -13.28 11.98
N ILE A 69 -0.26 -12.07 11.68
CA ILE A 69 -1.62 -11.87 11.17
C ILE A 69 -1.57 -11.65 9.66
N THR A 70 -2.44 -12.33 8.94
CA THR A 70 -2.67 -12.07 7.52
C THR A 70 -4.10 -11.60 7.30
N ILE A 71 -4.26 -10.36 6.81
CA ILE A 71 -5.53 -9.80 6.34
C ILE A 71 -5.50 -9.90 4.82
N LYS A 72 -6.47 -10.54 4.21
CA LYS A 72 -6.49 -10.70 2.75
C LYS A 72 -7.89 -10.73 2.17
N ASN A 73 -8.00 -10.43 0.86
CA ASN A 73 -9.23 -10.59 0.09
C ASN A 73 -10.45 -10.00 0.82
N SER A 74 -10.32 -8.78 1.35
CA SER A 74 -11.36 -8.14 2.17
C SER A 74 -11.61 -6.72 1.70
N ARG A 75 -12.77 -6.17 2.06
CA ARG A 75 -13.21 -4.81 1.70
C ARG A 75 -13.37 -3.97 2.95
N PHE A 76 -12.82 -2.75 2.92
CA PHE A 76 -12.88 -1.78 4.00
C PHE A 76 -13.44 -0.48 3.46
N ARG A 77 -14.58 -0.04 3.97
CA ARG A 77 -15.31 1.06 3.35
C ARG A 77 -15.92 2.00 4.38
N HIS A 78 -16.08 3.26 3.97
CA HIS A 78 -16.87 4.28 4.67
C HIS A 78 -16.52 4.41 6.15
N SER A 79 -15.30 4.87 6.46
CA SER A 79 -14.90 5.20 7.82
C SER A 79 -14.26 6.58 7.91
N LYS A 80 -14.61 7.30 8.99
CA LYS A 80 -13.92 8.52 9.43
C LYS A 80 -12.55 8.23 10.09
N LYS A 81 -12.14 6.97 10.10
CA LYS A 81 -10.86 6.46 10.60
C LYS A 81 -10.18 5.63 9.51
N ASN A 82 -9.19 4.87 9.87
CA ASN A 82 -8.42 4.07 8.91
C ASN A 82 -9.13 2.75 8.52
N GLY A 83 -8.79 2.20 7.38
CA GLY A 83 -9.16 0.84 7.03
C GLY A 83 -8.50 -0.17 7.97
N VAL A 84 -7.16 -0.14 8.07
CA VAL A 84 -6.40 -0.99 8.99
C VAL A 84 -5.40 -0.13 9.77
N THR A 85 -5.43 -0.23 11.09
CA THR A 85 -4.44 0.36 11.99
C THR A 85 -3.66 -0.76 12.68
N ILE A 86 -2.32 -0.69 12.60
CA ILE A 86 -1.40 -1.65 13.20
C ILE A 86 -0.52 -0.90 14.20
N LEU A 87 -0.61 -1.24 15.48
CA LEU A 87 0.17 -0.65 16.56
C LEU A 87 1.05 -1.72 17.22
N ALA A 88 2.37 -1.52 17.20
CA ALA A 88 3.35 -2.46 17.73
C ALA A 88 3.13 -3.90 17.19
N GLY A 89 2.87 -4.01 15.90
CA GLY A 89 2.64 -5.29 15.21
C GLY A 89 3.94 -5.92 14.71
N HIS A 90 3.96 -7.24 14.61
CA HIS A 90 5.10 -7.98 14.05
C HIS A 90 4.63 -9.04 13.06
N ASN A 91 5.24 -9.08 11.87
CA ASN A 91 4.87 -10.00 10.79
C ASN A 91 3.38 -9.92 10.44
N ILE A 92 2.93 -8.73 10.07
CA ILE A 92 1.55 -8.47 9.65
C ILE A 92 1.52 -8.30 8.13
N LYS A 93 0.57 -8.96 7.48
CA LYS A 93 0.36 -8.87 6.03
C LYS A 93 -1.04 -8.36 5.74
N VAL A 94 -1.15 -7.40 4.83
CA VAL A 94 -2.41 -6.89 4.28
C VAL A 94 -2.33 -7.01 2.77
N LEU A 95 -3.05 -7.98 2.20
CA LEU A 95 -2.88 -8.43 0.82
C LEU A 95 -4.20 -8.51 0.06
N ASN A 96 -4.22 -8.06 -1.20
CA ASN A 96 -5.36 -8.21 -2.11
C ASN A 96 -6.67 -7.64 -1.50
N CYS A 97 -6.60 -6.56 -0.76
CA CYS A 97 -7.74 -5.91 -0.13
C CYS A 97 -8.17 -4.66 -0.89
N TYR A 98 -9.42 -4.26 -0.71
CA TYR A 98 -10.00 -3.06 -1.29
C TYR A 98 -10.37 -2.07 -0.18
N PHE A 99 -9.96 -0.82 -0.35
CA PHE A 99 -10.14 0.29 0.60
C PHE A 99 -10.84 1.45 -0.11
N GLU A 100 -11.96 1.92 0.42
CA GLU A 100 -12.72 3.01 -0.21
C GLU A 100 -13.35 3.96 0.79
N ASN A 101 -13.23 5.27 0.54
CA ASN A 101 -13.86 6.33 1.34
C ASN A 101 -13.54 6.21 2.84
N LEU A 102 -12.26 6.13 3.15
CA LEU A 102 -11.70 6.03 4.51
C LEU A 102 -10.87 7.28 4.80
N ALA A 103 -10.68 7.64 6.06
CA ALA A 103 -9.74 8.72 6.39
C ALA A 103 -8.34 8.41 5.84
N SER A 104 -7.81 7.20 6.11
CA SER A 104 -6.64 6.63 5.43
C SER A 104 -6.85 5.13 5.22
N GLY A 105 -6.09 4.52 4.30
CA GLY A 105 -6.13 3.09 4.05
C GLY A 105 -5.51 2.27 5.19
N ILE A 106 -4.17 2.23 5.24
CA ILE A 106 -3.44 1.41 6.21
C ILE A 106 -2.38 2.26 6.90
N THR A 107 -2.34 2.21 8.23
CA THR A 107 -1.27 2.83 9.03
C THR A 107 -0.61 1.79 9.93
N ALA A 108 0.71 1.68 9.88
CA ALA A 108 1.49 0.85 10.79
C ALA A 108 2.42 1.75 11.61
N THR A 109 2.34 1.63 12.93
CA THR A 109 3.15 2.42 13.88
C THR A 109 3.93 1.50 14.80
N GLU A 110 5.21 1.83 15.05
CA GLU A 110 6.11 1.11 15.96
C GLU A 110 6.14 -0.40 15.71
N SER A 111 6.19 -0.79 14.45
CA SER A 111 5.95 -2.16 14.00
C SER A 111 7.13 -2.71 13.21
N GLU A 112 7.12 -4.03 12.92
CA GLU A 112 8.16 -4.73 12.17
C GLU A 112 7.57 -5.75 11.19
N ARG A 113 8.26 -6.00 10.07
CA ARG A 113 7.87 -6.99 9.05
C ARG A 113 6.44 -6.79 8.56
N ILE A 114 6.14 -5.58 8.14
CA ILE A 114 4.81 -5.21 7.64
C ILE A 114 4.81 -5.34 6.11
N ASP A 115 3.89 -6.12 5.57
CA ASP A 115 3.72 -6.32 4.12
C ASP A 115 2.35 -5.79 3.68
N ILE A 116 2.33 -4.67 2.97
CA ILE A 116 1.16 -4.05 2.36
C ILE A 116 1.30 -4.19 0.85
N SER A 117 0.76 -5.26 0.28
CA SER A 117 0.97 -5.54 -1.14
C SER A 117 -0.31 -5.93 -1.89
N ASN A 118 -0.37 -5.55 -3.18
CA ASN A 118 -1.45 -5.89 -4.10
C ASN A 118 -2.83 -5.40 -3.63
N ASN A 119 -2.90 -4.29 -2.90
CA ASN A 119 -4.16 -3.70 -2.46
C ASN A 119 -4.64 -2.62 -3.43
N ASN A 120 -5.94 -2.35 -3.40
CA ASN A 120 -6.58 -1.29 -4.14
C ASN A 120 -7.13 -0.24 -3.17
N PHE A 121 -6.80 1.04 -3.41
CA PHE A 121 -7.20 2.19 -2.58
C PHE A 121 -7.97 3.19 -3.40
N LYS A 122 -9.13 3.65 -2.93
CA LYS A 122 -9.97 4.62 -3.63
C LYS A 122 -10.48 5.69 -2.69
N ASN A 123 -10.27 6.95 -3.08
CA ASN A 123 -10.83 8.14 -2.45
C ASN A 123 -10.55 8.24 -0.94
N MET A 124 -9.29 8.45 -0.57
CA MET A 124 -8.96 8.73 0.84
C MET A 124 -9.49 10.11 1.23
N GLN A 125 -10.15 10.19 2.37
CA GLN A 125 -10.96 11.34 2.80
C GLN A 125 -10.20 12.30 3.71
N GLY A 126 -9.03 11.92 4.23
CA GLY A 126 -8.36 12.77 5.21
C GLY A 126 -9.21 13.03 6.47
N PRO A 127 -9.26 14.24 7.00
CA PRO A 127 -8.43 15.39 6.66
C PRO A 127 -6.98 15.24 7.18
N PHE A 128 -6.12 16.24 6.88
CA PHE A 128 -4.77 16.30 7.46
C PHE A 128 -4.77 15.98 8.96
N PRO A 129 -3.83 15.16 9.48
CA PRO A 129 -2.68 14.51 8.81
C PRO A 129 -3.01 13.14 8.19
N ARG A 130 -4.27 12.85 7.90
CA ARG A 130 -4.74 11.61 7.25
C ARG A 130 -4.93 11.84 5.74
N GLY A 131 -5.18 10.73 5.00
CA GLY A 131 -5.38 10.76 3.55
C GLY A 131 -4.44 9.86 2.78
N GLN A 132 -3.62 9.06 3.48
CA GLN A 132 -2.67 8.14 2.88
C GLN A 132 -3.37 6.84 2.43
N PHE A 133 -2.90 6.25 1.34
CA PHE A 133 -3.19 4.85 1.05
C PHE A 133 -2.48 3.94 2.05
N ALA A 134 -1.19 4.21 2.30
CA ALA A 134 -0.40 3.49 3.28
C ALA A 134 0.63 4.41 3.95
N GLN A 135 0.79 4.25 5.26
CA GLN A 135 1.79 4.96 6.05
C GLN A 135 2.55 4.00 6.94
N PHE A 136 3.88 4.11 6.93
CA PHE A 136 4.75 3.58 7.97
C PHE A 136 5.20 4.72 8.87
N ASP A 137 4.99 4.57 10.18
CA ASP A 137 5.39 5.52 11.21
C ASP A 137 6.24 4.78 12.24
N ALA A 138 7.54 5.06 12.26
CA ALA A 138 8.49 4.37 13.12
C ALA A 138 8.42 2.82 12.96
N VAL A 139 8.42 2.34 11.71
CA VAL A 139 8.49 0.92 11.39
C VAL A 139 9.95 0.52 11.20
N TYR A 140 10.38 -0.58 11.80
CA TYR A 140 11.79 -0.93 11.89
C TYR A 140 12.11 -2.31 11.32
N GLY A 141 13.41 -2.55 11.07
CA GLY A 141 13.92 -3.84 10.65
C GLY A 141 13.69 -4.20 9.19
N GLY A 142 14.03 -5.42 8.82
CA GLY A 142 13.91 -5.91 7.45
C GLY A 142 12.54 -6.50 7.14
N GLY A 143 12.21 -6.55 5.83
CA GLY A 143 10.98 -7.20 5.34
C GLY A 143 9.74 -6.30 5.30
N ASN A 144 9.90 -4.99 5.52
CA ASN A 144 8.82 -4.01 5.42
C ASN A 144 8.58 -3.62 3.95
N LYS A 145 7.32 -3.66 3.49
CA LYS A 145 6.96 -3.45 2.09
C LYS A 145 5.65 -2.72 1.93
N ILE A 146 5.60 -1.82 0.94
CA ILE A 146 4.39 -1.25 0.34
C ILE A 146 4.55 -1.43 -1.17
N ASN A 147 4.14 -2.59 -1.69
CA ASN A 147 4.47 -2.99 -3.05
C ASN A 147 3.23 -3.33 -3.89
N TYR A 148 3.28 -2.98 -5.19
CA TYR A 148 2.30 -3.38 -6.20
C TYR A 148 0.85 -2.99 -5.86
N ASN A 149 0.66 -1.91 -5.11
CA ASN A 149 -0.66 -1.41 -4.80
C ASN A 149 -1.15 -0.46 -5.92
N ASN A 150 -2.45 -0.42 -6.13
CA ASN A 150 -3.10 0.56 -6.98
C ASN A 150 -3.87 1.56 -6.12
N GLY A 151 -3.70 2.83 -6.40
CA GLY A 151 -4.38 3.90 -5.66
C GLY A 151 -4.98 4.94 -6.59
N GLU A 152 -6.25 5.29 -6.39
CA GLU A 152 -6.96 6.29 -7.16
C GLU A 152 -7.73 7.26 -6.26
N ASN A 153 -7.36 8.55 -6.35
CA ASN A 153 -8.05 9.64 -5.66
C ASN A 153 -8.75 10.52 -6.71
N ILE A 154 -10.06 10.47 -6.75
CA ILE A 154 -10.86 11.24 -7.71
C ILE A 154 -11.05 12.66 -7.18
N ALA A 155 -10.75 13.65 -7.99
CA ALA A 155 -10.91 15.06 -7.65
C ALA A 155 -12.34 15.37 -7.20
N GLY A 156 -12.49 16.04 -6.07
CA GLY A 156 -13.78 16.36 -5.46
C GLY A 156 -14.43 15.20 -4.68
N GLN A 157 -13.84 13.99 -4.71
CA GLN A 157 -14.30 12.84 -3.93
C GLN A 157 -13.27 12.37 -2.90
N SER A 158 -12.14 13.05 -2.78
CA SER A 158 -11.05 12.73 -1.86
C SER A 158 -10.46 14.02 -1.29
N ASP A 159 -9.86 13.92 -0.11
CA ASP A 159 -9.02 14.96 0.51
C ASP A 159 -7.67 14.30 0.89
N ALA A 160 -6.99 13.82 -0.13
CA ALA A 160 -5.78 13.04 0.01
C ALA A 160 -4.59 13.89 0.50
N GLN A 161 -3.80 13.31 1.38
CA GLN A 161 -2.46 13.77 1.73
C GLN A 161 -1.41 13.01 0.89
N ASP A 162 -0.26 12.66 1.44
CA ASP A 162 0.69 11.79 0.74
C ASP A 162 0.05 10.44 0.43
N ALA A 163 0.11 10.00 -0.81
CA ALA A 163 -0.43 8.69 -1.13
C ALA A 163 0.29 7.58 -0.36
N ILE A 164 1.62 7.66 -0.27
CA ILE A 164 2.45 6.80 0.59
C ILE A 164 3.39 7.68 1.41
N ASN A 165 3.44 7.48 2.72
CA ASN A 165 4.34 8.21 3.61
C ASN A 165 5.19 7.24 4.44
N ILE A 166 6.52 7.45 4.42
CA ILE A 166 7.50 6.68 5.19
C ILE A 166 8.15 7.62 6.21
N TYR A 167 7.58 7.66 7.41
CA TYR A 167 7.92 8.57 8.50
C TYR A 167 8.78 7.85 9.55
N LYS A 168 9.93 8.41 9.93
CA LYS A 168 10.85 7.86 10.95
C LYS A 168 11.15 6.36 10.84
N THR A 169 11.13 5.83 9.65
CA THR A 169 11.14 4.38 9.39
C THR A 169 12.52 3.92 8.91
N HIS A 170 12.98 2.79 9.42
CA HIS A 170 14.30 2.26 9.15
C HIS A 170 14.25 0.80 8.68
N GLY A 171 14.72 0.56 7.46
CA GLY A 171 15.10 -0.79 7.01
C GLY A 171 16.49 -1.19 7.52
N THR A 172 17.08 -2.17 6.85
CA THR A 172 18.48 -2.55 7.04
C THR A 172 19.21 -2.55 5.68
N ALA A 173 20.53 -2.49 5.70
CA ALA A 173 21.31 -2.53 4.45
C ALA A 173 21.03 -3.81 3.62
N ALA A 174 20.85 -4.95 4.28
CA ALA A 174 20.55 -6.22 3.62
C ALA A 174 19.06 -6.34 3.19
N ASN A 175 18.16 -5.65 3.89
CA ASN A 175 16.71 -5.71 3.64
C ASN A 175 16.11 -4.30 3.82
N PRO A 176 16.23 -3.42 2.83
CA PRO A 176 15.64 -2.08 2.91
C PRO A 176 14.11 -2.13 2.93
N VAL A 177 13.49 -1.08 3.44
CA VAL A 177 12.06 -0.84 3.27
C VAL A 177 11.77 -0.68 1.78
N GLN A 178 10.78 -1.38 1.27
CA GLN A 178 10.43 -1.39 -0.15
C GLN A 178 9.14 -0.62 -0.41
N VAL A 179 9.18 0.27 -1.39
CA VAL A 179 8.03 0.95 -1.98
C VAL A 179 8.11 0.74 -3.49
N ILE A 180 7.66 -0.41 -3.97
CA ILE A 180 7.96 -0.88 -5.32
C ILE A 180 6.70 -1.13 -6.14
N GLY A 181 6.71 -0.66 -7.41
CA GLY A 181 5.72 -1.03 -8.40
C GLY A 181 4.30 -0.52 -8.12
N ASN A 182 4.15 0.50 -7.26
CA ASN A 182 2.83 1.06 -6.98
C ASN A 182 2.36 1.95 -8.13
N ARG A 183 1.07 1.96 -8.38
CA ARG A 183 0.41 2.75 -9.41
C ARG A 183 -0.55 3.71 -8.74
N ILE A 184 -0.29 5.01 -8.86
CA ILE A 184 -1.02 6.06 -8.16
C ILE A 184 -1.58 7.04 -9.16
N ARG A 185 -2.89 7.28 -9.14
CA ARG A 185 -3.56 8.31 -9.92
C ARG A 185 -4.37 9.23 -9.02
N GLY A 186 -4.17 10.53 -9.19
CA GLY A 186 -4.87 11.56 -8.44
C GLY A 186 -4.33 11.79 -7.04
N GLY A 187 -4.48 13.02 -6.60
CA GLY A 187 -4.11 13.54 -5.28
C GLY A 187 -4.61 14.98 -5.14
N GLY A 188 -4.37 15.56 -3.98
CA GLY A 188 -4.90 16.88 -3.63
C GLY A 188 -6.35 16.82 -3.10
N PRO A 189 -6.95 17.96 -2.77
CA PRO A 189 -6.49 19.33 -3.03
C PRO A 189 -5.48 19.88 -2.00
N SER A 190 -4.98 19.08 -1.08
CA SER A 190 -4.04 19.51 -0.05
C SER A 190 -2.80 20.22 -0.62
N ASN A 191 -2.41 21.33 0.02
CA ASN A 191 -1.17 22.04 -0.29
C ASN A 191 0.07 21.43 0.41
N ALA A 192 -0.10 20.32 1.12
CA ALA A 192 0.97 19.64 1.86
C ALA A 192 1.13 18.18 1.42
N GLY A 193 0.15 17.60 0.73
CA GLY A 193 0.15 16.19 0.33
C GLY A 193 0.54 15.97 -1.12
N GLY A 194 1.15 14.83 -1.39
CA GLY A 194 1.59 14.44 -2.74
C GLY A 194 1.59 12.94 -2.97
N GLY A 195 2.51 12.48 -3.80
CA GLY A 195 2.60 11.08 -4.15
C GLY A 195 3.29 10.23 -3.08
N ILE A 196 4.62 10.15 -3.11
CA ILE A 196 5.40 9.30 -2.20
C ILE A 196 6.41 10.14 -1.43
N MET A 197 6.28 10.18 -0.12
CA MET A 197 7.22 10.84 0.79
C MET A 197 8.10 9.80 1.48
N LEU A 198 9.42 9.94 1.36
CA LEU A 198 10.42 9.07 1.99
C LEU A 198 11.26 9.86 2.98
N GLY A 199 11.61 9.21 4.09
CA GLY A 199 12.47 9.82 5.10
C GLY A 199 11.86 11.05 5.79
N ASP A 200 10.53 11.08 5.86
CA ASP A 200 9.82 12.12 6.57
C ASP A 200 10.20 12.07 8.06
N ASN A 201 10.81 13.16 8.54
CA ASN A 201 11.45 13.23 9.86
C ASN A 201 12.55 12.16 10.08
N GLY A 202 13.28 11.81 9.02
CA GLY A 202 14.38 10.86 9.05
C GLY A 202 14.02 9.43 8.69
N GLY A 203 14.98 8.54 8.85
CA GLY A 203 14.87 7.14 8.48
C GLY A 203 16.10 6.67 7.71
N ALA A 204 16.16 5.37 7.41
CA ALA A 204 17.29 4.85 6.65
C ALA A 204 16.95 3.55 5.89
N TYR A 205 17.75 3.28 4.85
CA TYR A 205 17.64 2.07 4.05
C TYR A 205 16.23 1.86 3.49
N ILE A 206 15.80 2.81 2.64
CA ILE A 206 14.49 2.80 1.98
C ILE A 206 14.70 2.82 0.47
N ILE A 207 13.98 2.02 -0.27
CA ILE A 207 14.01 2.01 -1.74
C ILE A 207 12.60 2.22 -2.31
N ALA A 208 12.42 3.27 -3.11
CA ALA A 208 11.24 3.49 -3.93
C ALA A 208 11.61 3.26 -5.41
N LYS A 209 11.03 2.24 -6.02
CA LYS A 209 11.42 1.81 -7.35
C LYS A 209 10.25 1.41 -8.23
N ASP A 210 10.35 1.72 -9.54
CA ASP A 210 9.41 1.29 -10.56
C ASP A 210 7.95 1.70 -10.26
N ASN A 211 7.72 2.79 -9.51
CA ASN A 211 6.40 3.34 -9.26
C ASN A 211 5.96 4.23 -10.41
N ILE A 212 4.65 4.27 -10.66
CA ILE A 212 4.05 5.13 -11.71
C ILE A 212 3.02 6.04 -11.05
N LEU A 213 3.22 7.36 -11.17
CA LEU A 213 2.38 8.38 -10.58
C LEU A 213 1.81 9.32 -11.65
N VAL A 214 0.51 9.56 -11.60
CA VAL A 214 -0.18 10.53 -12.47
C VAL A 214 -1.02 11.48 -11.63
N ASP A 215 -0.75 12.77 -11.73
CA ASP A 215 -1.43 13.85 -10.99
C ASP A 215 -1.47 13.60 -9.45
N PRO A 216 -0.35 13.23 -8.81
CA PRO A 216 -0.34 12.69 -7.45
C PRO A 216 -0.60 13.74 -6.33
N GLY A 217 -0.81 15.00 -6.65
CA GLY A 217 -1.03 16.09 -5.69
C GLY A 217 -0.01 17.21 -5.83
N GLN A 218 0.42 17.78 -4.71
CA GLN A 218 1.38 18.91 -4.69
C GLN A 218 2.71 18.52 -5.33
N TYR A 219 3.19 17.33 -5.04
CA TYR A 219 4.46 16.80 -5.58
C TYR A 219 4.31 15.33 -6.01
N GLY A 220 5.27 14.87 -6.80
CA GLY A 220 5.34 13.47 -7.20
C GLY A 220 6.00 12.59 -6.15
N MET A 221 7.31 12.70 -5.99
CA MET A 221 8.08 11.94 -5.00
C MET A 221 9.07 12.84 -4.26
N ALA A 222 9.40 12.48 -3.03
CA ALA A 222 10.30 13.27 -2.21
C ALA A 222 11.21 12.43 -1.29
N ILE A 223 12.42 12.96 -1.03
CA ILE A 223 13.21 12.64 0.14
C ILE A 223 13.18 13.85 1.06
N ALA A 224 12.57 13.72 2.25
CA ALA A 224 12.40 14.79 3.22
C ALA A 224 13.43 14.76 4.35
N GLY A 225 14.35 13.81 4.32
CA GLY A 225 15.43 13.58 5.29
C GLY A 225 15.89 12.13 5.21
N GLY A 226 16.75 11.70 6.13
CA GLY A 226 17.20 10.30 6.25
C GLY A 226 18.36 9.93 5.34
N ASN A 227 18.85 8.69 5.52
CA ASN A 227 20.09 8.23 4.92
C ASN A 227 19.88 6.93 4.13
N HIS A 228 20.72 6.72 3.09
CA HIS A 228 20.65 5.50 2.26
C HIS A 228 19.24 5.29 1.68
N ILE A 229 18.60 6.36 1.26
CA ILE A 229 17.29 6.33 0.60
C ILE A 229 17.51 6.37 -0.91
N SER A 230 16.78 5.51 -1.63
CA SER A 230 16.91 5.42 -3.08
C SER A 230 15.56 5.63 -3.77
N ILE A 231 15.51 6.54 -4.77
CA ILE A 231 14.39 6.74 -5.69
C ILE A 231 14.89 6.38 -7.10
N ILE A 232 14.47 5.21 -7.61
CA ILE A 232 15.07 4.64 -8.82
C ILE A 232 13.99 4.23 -9.84
N ASN A 233 14.17 4.62 -11.11
CA ASN A 233 13.36 4.18 -12.25
C ASN A 233 11.84 4.43 -12.09
N ASN A 234 11.42 5.47 -11.37
CA ASN A 234 10.02 5.82 -11.27
C ASN A 234 9.57 6.69 -12.45
N THR A 235 8.28 6.68 -12.75
CA THR A 235 7.68 7.50 -13.80
C THR A 235 6.62 8.41 -13.19
N ILE A 236 6.79 9.73 -13.33
CA ILE A 236 5.99 10.74 -12.64
C ILE A 236 5.48 11.74 -13.66
N TYR A 237 4.17 11.90 -13.74
CA TYR A 237 3.51 12.93 -14.51
C TYR A 237 2.57 13.75 -13.63
N GLY A 238 2.64 15.07 -13.75
CA GLY A 238 1.72 15.99 -13.07
C GLY A 238 1.38 17.17 -13.98
N ARG A 239 0.10 17.29 -14.32
CA ARG A 239 -0.41 18.49 -15.00
C ARG A 239 -0.59 19.63 -14.01
N ARG A 240 -0.72 20.86 -14.53
CA ARG A 240 -1.06 22.03 -13.73
C ARG A 240 -2.38 21.83 -12.97
N GLN A 241 -2.34 22.07 -11.66
CA GLN A 241 -3.49 22.16 -10.76
C GLN A 241 -3.22 23.29 -9.74
N PRO A 242 -4.21 23.82 -9.01
CA PRO A 242 -4.02 24.95 -8.09
C PRO A 242 -2.99 24.70 -6.98
N PHE A 243 -2.71 23.46 -6.65
CA PHE A 243 -1.82 23.03 -5.56
C PHE A 243 -0.51 22.40 -6.05
N THR A 244 -0.32 22.16 -7.35
CA THR A 244 0.89 21.49 -7.87
C THR A 244 2.14 22.35 -7.69
N ASN A 245 3.25 21.72 -7.32
CA ASN A 245 4.54 22.37 -7.11
C ASN A 245 5.66 21.68 -7.91
N VAL A 246 6.10 20.48 -7.53
CA VAL A 246 7.31 19.86 -8.08
C VAL A 246 7.15 18.35 -8.32
N GLY A 247 7.76 17.82 -9.37
CA GLY A 247 7.68 16.40 -9.70
C GLY A 247 8.47 15.50 -8.74
N LEU A 248 9.74 15.80 -8.55
CA LEU A 248 10.62 15.07 -7.65
C LEU A 248 11.50 16.07 -6.89
N TYR A 249 11.59 15.94 -5.56
CA TYR A 249 12.48 16.81 -4.81
C TYR A 249 13.25 16.11 -3.71
N ILE A 250 14.35 16.77 -3.30
CA ILE A 250 15.17 16.39 -2.15
C ILE A 250 15.38 17.64 -1.29
N TRP A 251 14.88 17.55 -0.07
CA TRP A 251 15.00 18.64 0.89
C TRP A 251 14.92 18.09 2.31
N ASN A 252 16.02 18.19 3.08
CA ASN A 252 15.96 17.89 4.51
C ASN A 252 15.10 18.94 5.22
N GLN A 253 13.88 18.57 5.52
CA GLN A 253 12.86 19.42 6.13
C GLN A 253 12.95 19.48 7.66
N HIS A 254 13.74 18.59 8.24
CA HIS A 254 13.85 18.38 9.67
C HIS A 254 15.31 18.48 10.14
N THR A 255 15.56 18.29 11.43
CA THR A 255 16.90 18.25 12.01
C THR A 255 17.57 16.87 11.90
N SER A 256 16.89 15.88 11.35
CA SER A 256 17.44 14.55 11.07
C SER A 256 18.54 14.63 10.00
N GLY A 257 19.50 13.72 10.03
CA GLY A 257 20.52 13.63 8.99
C GLY A 257 19.88 13.37 7.61
N CYS A 258 20.55 13.86 6.55
CA CYS A 258 20.14 13.58 5.17
C CYS A 258 21.37 13.43 4.30
N GLU A 259 21.80 12.21 4.02
CA GLU A 259 23.01 11.92 3.25
C GLU A 259 22.99 10.53 2.61
N LEU A 260 23.97 10.26 1.75
CA LEU A 260 24.14 8.95 1.10
C LEU A 260 22.89 8.48 0.34
N ASN A 261 22.12 9.42 -0.20
CA ASN A 261 20.89 9.15 -0.95
C ASN A 261 21.17 9.01 -2.45
N THR A 262 20.35 8.20 -3.12
CA THR A 262 20.47 7.94 -4.55
C THR A 262 19.16 8.29 -5.26
N VAL A 263 19.22 9.08 -6.33
CA VAL A 263 18.07 9.38 -7.17
C VAL A 263 18.49 9.24 -8.63
N ALA A 264 18.04 8.19 -9.31
CA ALA A 264 18.52 7.87 -10.64
C ALA A 264 17.47 7.22 -11.54
N GLY A 265 17.57 7.49 -12.85
CA GLY A 265 16.78 6.80 -13.87
C GLY A 265 15.29 7.15 -13.88
N ASN A 266 14.86 8.16 -13.11
CA ASN A 266 13.46 8.56 -13.06
C ASN A 266 13.07 9.38 -14.28
N LYS A 267 11.83 9.18 -14.77
CA LYS A 267 11.22 9.99 -15.84
C LYS A 267 10.17 10.90 -15.22
N VAL A 268 10.39 12.20 -15.32
CA VAL A 268 9.53 13.19 -14.65
C VAL A 268 9.09 14.27 -15.63
N ASN A 269 7.78 14.46 -15.73
CA ASN A 269 7.16 15.61 -16.40
C ASN A 269 6.13 16.21 -15.45
N PHE A 270 6.38 17.41 -14.95
CA PHE A 270 5.53 18.01 -13.92
C PHE A 270 5.39 19.52 -14.14
N THR A 271 4.17 20.02 -14.00
CA THR A 271 3.84 21.44 -14.16
C THR A 271 3.31 22.00 -12.85
N ASN A 272 3.91 23.08 -12.36
CA ASN A 272 3.51 23.75 -11.13
C ASN A 272 2.18 24.54 -11.27
N ALA A 273 1.66 25.08 -10.17
CA ALA A 273 0.41 25.84 -10.15
C ALA A 273 0.45 27.12 -11.01
N LYS A 274 1.63 27.67 -11.30
CA LYS A 274 1.80 28.82 -12.19
C LYS A 274 1.78 28.44 -13.68
N GLY A 275 1.86 27.15 -13.99
CA GLY A 275 1.93 26.65 -15.38
C GLY A 275 3.37 26.50 -15.88
N GLU A 276 4.35 26.55 -15.02
CA GLU A 276 5.77 26.43 -15.37
C GLU A 276 6.23 24.96 -15.19
N PRO A 277 7.11 24.45 -16.07
CA PRO A 277 7.74 23.15 -15.85
C PRO A 277 8.54 23.13 -14.56
N ASN A 278 8.29 22.19 -13.66
CA ASN A 278 9.03 21.98 -12.43
C ASN A 278 9.19 20.49 -12.12
N ALA A 279 10.00 19.82 -12.93
CA ALA A 279 10.15 18.37 -12.86
C ALA A 279 11.01 17.89 -11.71
N GLY A 280 12.06 18.65 -11.31
CA GLY A 280 12.99 18.24 -10.26
C GLY A 280 13.59 19.41 -9.51
N TRP A 281 13.79 19.24 -8.19
CA TRP A 281 14.42 20.24 -7.33
C TRP A 281 15.24 19.58 -6.22
N ASN A 282 16.51 19.98 -6.11
CA ASN A 282 17.42 19.55 -5.05
C ASN A 282 17.84 20.80 -4.25
N GLN A 283 17.43 20.86 -2.98
CA GLN A 283 17.78 21.98 -2.07
C GLN A 283 19.28 22.04 -1.75
N GLY A 284 20.01 20.93 -1.89
CA GLY A 284 21.42 20.86 -1.60
C GLY A 284 21.79 20.66 -0.12
N ASN A 285 20.80 20.44 0.76
CA ASN A 285 21.04 20.23 2.19
C ASN A 285 20.99 18.74 2.62
N CYS A 286 21.07 17.82 1.64
CA CYS A 286 21.15 16.36 1.83
C CYS A 286 22.50 15.77 1.37
N GLY A 287 23.55 16.59 1.35
CA GLY A 287 24.86 16.17 0.83
C GLY A 287 24.83 15.88 -0.68
N GLN A 288 25.80 15.12 -1.14
CA GLN A 288 25.84 14.69 -2.53
C GLN A 288 24.80 13.60 -2.78
N VAL A 289 23.92 13.82 -3.74
CA VAL A 289 22.89 12.86 -4.17
C VAL A 289 23.41 12.11 -5.38
N ALA A 290 23.62 10.80 -5.24
CA ALA A 290 24.13 9.97 -6.33
C ALA A 290 23.09 9.82 -7.44
N GLY A 291 23.51 9.92 -8.70
CA GLY A 291 22.68 9.68 -9.88
C GLY A 291 21.68 10.78 -10.22
N TRP A 292 21.70 11.95 -9.57
CA TRP A 292 20.77 13.04 -9.83
C TRP A 292 20.70 13.42 -11.32
N GLU A 293 21.84 13.51 -11.98
CA GLU A 293 21.96 13.87 -13.40
C GLU A 293 21.51 12.74 -14.37
N ALA A 294 21.30 11.53 -13.85
CA ALA A 294 20.80 10.42 -14.65
C ALA A 294 19.26 10.38 -14.76
N ASN A 295 18.57 11.38 -14.21
CA ASN A 295 17.12 11.48 -14.32
C ASN A 295 16.71 12.25 -15.59
N GLN A 296 15.58 11.88 -16.18
CA GLN A 296 14.98 12.56 -17.32
C GLN A 296 13.96 13.58 -16.83
N PHE A 297 14.44 14.74 -16.35
CA PHE A 297 13.57 15.88 -16.02
C PHE A 297 13.05 16.53 -17.31
N GLY A 298 11.73 16.71 -17.42
CA GLY A 298 11.06 17.13 -18.66
C GLY A 298 10.86 15.99 -19.66
N ALA A 299 10.76 14.74 -19.18
CA ALA A 299 10.51 13.58 -20.03
C ALA A 299 9.24 13.76 -20.90
N LYS A 300 9.28 13.23 -22.13
CA LYS A 300 8.11 13.27 -23.04
C LYS A 300 7.10 12.19 -22.66
N ILE A 301 6.43 12.37 -21.55
CA ILE A 301 5.37 11.51 -21.02
C ILE A 301 4.16 12.38 -20.66
N ASP A 302 2.98 11.76 -20.61
CA ASP A 302 1.73 12.39 -20.22
C ASP A 302 0.88 11.50 -19.31
N GLY A 303 -0.36 11.88 -19.05
CA GLY A 303 -1.25 11.13 -18.17
C GLY A 303 -1.67 9.75 -18.68
N ALA A 304 -1.33 9.38 -19.93
CA ALA A 304 -1.64 8.07 -20.50
C ALA A 304 -0.66 6.96 -20.05
N ILE A 305 0.39 7.30 -19.28
CA ILE A 305 1.26 6.30 -18.62
C ILE A 305 0.49 5.41 -17.65
N LEU A 306 -0.68 5.81 -17.19
CA LEU A 306 -1.67 4.99 -16.51
C LEU A 306 -3.04 5.10 -17.21
N PRO A 307 -3.89 4.07 -17.15
CA PRO A 307 -5.28 4.18 -17.57
C PRO A 307 -6.00 5.35 -16.88
N LYS A 308 -7.05 5.88 -17.49
CA LYS A 308 -7.88 6.95 -16.88
C LYS A 308 -8.50 6.52 -15.55
N GLN A 309 -8.84 5.25 -15.43
CA GLN A 309 -9.23 4.57 -14.18
C GLN A 309 -8.29 3.39 -14.00
N ILE A 310 -7.62 3.33 -12.84
CA ILE A 310 -6.71 2.21 -12.51
C ILE A 310 -7.50 1.09 -11.83
N LEU A 311 -8.52 1.46 -11.09
CA LEU A 311 -9.38 0.51 -10.38
C LEU A 311 -10.60 0.24 -11.24
N THR A 312 -10.75 -1.00 -11.69
CA THR A 312 -12.02 -1.47 -12.26
C THR A 312 -13.07 -1.47 -11.16
N VAL A 313 -14.26 -0.96 -11.47
CA VAL A 313 -15.40 -1.11 -10.55
C VAL A 313 -15.59 -2.60 -10.32
N GLU A 314 -15.39 -3.07 -9.09
CA GLU A 314 -15.76 -4.45 -8.76
C GLU A 314 -17.27 -4.57 -8.91
N GLN A 315 -17.69 -5.46 -9.80
CA GLN A 315 -19.08 -5.88 -9.98
C GLN A 315 -19.55 -6.71 -8.78
#